data_94e0e2f5517bf82999d13a70b6c37002
#
_entry.id   94e0e2f5517bf82999d13a70b6c37002
#
_cell.length_a   1.000
_cell.length_b   1.000
_cell.length_c   1.000
_cell.angle_alpha   90.00
_cell.angle_beta   90.00
_cell.angle_gamma   90.00
#
_symmetry.space_group_name_H-M   'P 1'
#
loop_
_entity.id
_entity.type
_entity.pdbx_description
1 polymer ?
#
loop_
_entity_poly.entity_id
_entity_poly.type
_entity_poly.pdbx_seq_one_letter_code
_entity_poly.pdbx_strand_id
1 'polypeptide(L)'
;MSYFKVYIINGSGGSGKDTFCNLVWTAMNNFGHNCLICKYYTSAPAKKWASLMGWDGKTKRPMDRRFLCELKDMLDYWDNVTYKYLKEKIEKVYNYTTFDRKILFLHAREDKDIAWIKEYCHKKGIYCKTIKVDRKVLDKNSKYGNHADDDVSKSGIVYDYVINNNGAKVDLTKEVYNNFIYKEDLFQ
;
A
#
# COMPACT_ATOMS: atom_id res chain seq x y z
N MET A 1 -1.31 -1.50 -25.78
CA MET A 1 -1.38 -0.72 -24.51
C MET A 1 -0.40 -1.34 -23.52
N SER A 2 0.43 -0.57 -22.84
CA SER A 2 1.31 -1.14 -21.84
C SER A 2 0.48 -1.63 -20.63
N TYR A 3 0.73 -2.87 -20.19
CA TYR A 3 0.08 -3.41 -19.00
C TYR A 3 0.60 -2.68 -17.76
N PHE A 4 -0.21 -1.76 -17.23
CA PHE A 4 0.10 -1.04 -16.00
C PHE A 4 -1.11 -1.06 -15.07
N LYS A 5 -0.94 -1.67 -13.89
CA LYS A 5 -1.97 -1.77 -12.86
C LYS A 5 -1.48 -1.14 -11.56
N VAL A 6 -2.33 -0.33 -10.94
CA VAL A 6 -2.13 0.25 -9.61
C VAL A 6 -3.04 -0.43 -8.61
N TYR A 7 -2.47 -0.85 -7.49
CA TYR A 7 -3.23 -1.43 -6.38
C TYR A 7 -2.98 -0.62 -5.11
N ILE A 8 -4.05 -0.06 -4.56
CA ILE A 8 -4.00 0.60 -3.26
C ILE A 8 -4.17 -0.45 -2.19
N ILE A 9 -3.17 -0.62 -1.34
CA ILE A 9 -3.19 -1.65 -0.30
C ILE A 9 -3.35 -1.02 1.08
N ASN A 10 -4.42 -1.42 1.78
CA ASN A 10 -4.75 -0.96 3.12
C ASN A 10 -4.73 -2.12 4.13
N GLY A 11 -4.74 -1.80 5.40
CA GLY A 11 -4.72 -2.73 6.53
C GLY A 11 -3.89 -2.18 7.69
N SER A 12 -4.19 -2.61 8.89
CA SER A 12 -3.52 -2.17 10.13
C SER A 12 -2.02 -2.45 10.13
N GLY A 13 -1.30 -1.88 11.09
CA GLY A 13 0.12 -2.16 11.32
C GLY A 13 0.34 -3.65 11.58
N GLY A 14 1.25 -4.27 10.80
CA GLY A 14 1.53 -5.72 10.95
C GLY A 14 0.51 -6.66 10.30
N SER A 15 -0.48 -6.16 9.56
CA SER A 15 -1.49 -7.01 8.89
C SER A 15 -0.92 -7.93 7.80
N GLY A 16 0.33 -7.72 7.33
CA GLY A 16 0.95 -8.56 6.31
C GLY A 16 0.95 -7.98 4.90
N LYS A 17 0.70 -6.68 4.74
CA LYS A 17 0.74 -5.99 3.43
C LYS A 17 2.02 -6.23 2.64
N ASP A 18 3.18 -6.12 3.29
CA ASP A 18 4.47 -6.36 2.64
C ASP A 18 4.64 -7.82 2.23
N THR A 19 4.17 -8.75 3.06
CA THR A 19 4.16 -10.19 2.74
C THR A 19 3.29 -10.47 1.52
N PHE A 20 2.10 -9.86 1.46
CA PHE A 20 1.21 -9.93 0.30
C PHE A 20 1.94 -9.49 -0.99
N CYS A 21 2.54 -8.29 -0.98
CA CYS A 21 3.27 -7.79 -2.16
C CYS A 21 4.43 -8.70 -2.58
N ASN A 22 5.15 -9.27 -1.59
CA ASN A 22 6.25 -10.20 -1.87
C ASN A 22 5.74 -11.52 -2.47
N LEU A 23 4.59 -12.03 -2.03
CA LEU A 23 3.97 -13.23 -2.62
C LEU A 23 3.56 -12.99 -4.06
N VAL A 24 2.99 -11.83 -4.38
CA VAL A 24 2.67 -11.47 -5.77
C VAL A 24 3.94 -11.37 -6.60
N TRP A 25 5.00 -10.72 -6.09
CA TRP A 25 6.29 -10.63 -6.77
C TRP A 25 6.89 -12.01 -7.07
N THR A 26 6.88 -12.92 -6.07
CA THR A 26 7.37 -14.29 -6.22
C THR A 26 6.57 -15.04 -7.28
N ALA A 27 5.26 -14.93 -7.27
CA ALA A 27 4.39 -15.57 -8.24
C ALA A 27 4.71 -15.10 -9.67
N MET A 28 4.77 -13.79 -9.90
CA MET A 28 5.06 -13.24 -11.23
C MET A 28 6.42 -13.67 -11.77
N ASN A 29 7.46 -13.70 -10.92
CA ASN A 29 8.78 -14.16 -11.32
C ASN A 29 8.83 -15.66 -11.63
N ASN A 30 8.13 -16.50 -10.87
CA ASN A 30 8.09 -17.94 -11.10
C ASN A 30 7.42 -18.30 -12.42
N PHE A 31 6.51 -17.46 -12.91
CA PHE A 31 5.87 -17.64 -14.22
C PHE A 31 6.66 -17.01 -15.37
N GLY A 32 7.87 -16.49 -15.13
CA GLY A 32 8.76 -15.97 -16.15
C GLY A 32 8.32 -14.66 -16.81
N HIS A 33 7.42 -13.92 -16.18
CA HIS A 33 6.99 -12.62 -16.71
C HIS A 33 8.03 -11.51 -16.52
N ASN A 34 8.33 -10.79 -17.59
CA ASN A 34 9.11 -9.55 -17.53
C ASN A 34 8.26 -8.43 -16.86
N CYS A 35 8.16 -8.49 -15.52
CA CYS A 35 7.26 -7.67 -14.74
C CYS A 35 8.01 -6.79 -13.74
N LEU A 36 7.79 -5.48 -13.82
CA LEU A 36 8.22 -4.53 -12.79
C LEU A 36 7.16 -4.45 -11.68
N ILE A 37 7.54 -4.78 -10.46
CA ILE A 37 6.69 -4.59 -9.28
C ILE A 37 7.33 -3.58 -8.34
N CYS A 38 6.65 -2.46 -8.11
CA CYS A 38 7.09 -1.39 -7.20
C CYS A 38 6.16 -1.28 -6.00
N LYS A 39 6.72 -0.85 -4.86
CA LYS A 39 5.98 -0.53 -3.64
C LYS A 39 6.33 0.87 -3.16
N TYR A 40 5.33 1.71 -2.92
CA TYR A 40 5.50 3.00 -2.29
C TYR A 40 4.49 3.20 -1.17
N TYR A 41 4.81 4.10 -0.25
CA TYR A 41 4.05 4.31 0.99
C TYR A 41 3.67 5.78 1.11
N THR A 42 2.44 6.10 1.46
CA THR A 42 2.00 7.48 1.71
C THR A 42 2.81 8.15 2.83
N SER A 43 3.31 7.34 3.77
CA SER A 43 4.17 7.83 4.86
C SER A 43 5.65 8.03 4.50
N ALA A 44 6.07 7.75 3.25
CA ALA A 44 7.48 7.81 2.89
C ALA A 44 8.09 9.23 2.99
N PRO A 45 7.40 10.30 2.56
CA PRO A 45 7.92 11.66 2.75
C PRO A 45 8.13 12.01 4.22
N ALA A 46 7.14 11.75 5.08
CA ALA A 46 7.25 12.03 6.52
C ALA A 46 8.41 11.25 7.16
N LYS A 47 8.58 9.98 6.80
CA LYS A 47 9.70 9.17 7.29
C LYS A 47 11.06 9.74 6.85
N LYS A 48 11.16 10.23 5.61
CA LYS A 48 12.38 10.87 5.13
C LYS A 48 12.73 12.10 5.96
N TRP A 49 11.77 12.97 6.22
CA TRP A 49 11.95 14.14 7.05
C TRP A 49 12.27 13.78 8.51
N ALA A 50 11.54 12.82 9.09
CA ALA A 50 11.80 12.35 10.44
C ALA A 50 13.25 11.80 10.61
N SER A 51 13.74 11.08 9.61
CA SER A 51 15.12 10.58 9.64
C SER A 51 16.15 11.71 9.61
N LEU A 52 15.90 12.79 8.88
CA LEU A 52 16.73 13.99 8.90
C LEU A 52 16.71 14.71 10.26
N MET A 53 15.61 14.54 11.02
CA MET A 53 15.44 15.06 12.37
C MET A 53 15.96 14.12 13.46
N GLY A 54 16.61 12.99 13.08
CA GLY A 54 17.24 12.06 14.02
C GLY A 54 16.42 10.80 14.37
N TRP A 55 15.25 10.58 13.74
CA TRP A 55 14.54 9.31 13.91
C TRP A 55 15.32 8.17 13.23
N ASP A 56 15.48 7.04 13.97
CA ASP A 56 16.31 5.91 13.55
C ASP A 56 15.73 5.06 12.40
N GLY A 57 14.52 5.35 11.97
CA GLY A 57 13.82 4.63 10.90
C GLY A 57 13.28 3.24 11.30
N LYS A 58 13.58 2.76 12.49
CA LYS A 58 13.28 1.38 12.95
C LYS A 58 12.34 1.36 14.14
N THR A 59 12.56 2.21 15.11
CA THR A 59 11.77 2.25 16.36
C THR A 59 10.31 2.63 16.03
N LYS A 60 9.39 1.90 16.65
CA LYS A 60 7.94 2.06 16.39
C LYS A 60 7.17 2.20 17.71
N ARG A 61 7.72 2.97 18.65
CA ARG A 61 7.00 3.33 19.88
C ARG A 61 5.71 4.08 19.54
N PRO A 62 4.71 4.11 20.41
CA PRO A 62 3.48 4.89 20.17
C PRO A 62 3.77 6.36 19.84
N MET A 63 4.73 6.97 20.50
CA MET A 63 5.17 8.35 20.25
C MET A 63 5.75 8.53 18.85
N ASP A 64 6.58 7.61 18.36
CA ASP A 64 7.17 7.69 17.02
C ASP A 64 6.08 7.59 15.95
N ARG A 65 5.09 6.75 16.17
CA ARG A 65 3.95 6.59 15.25
C ARG A 65 3.09 7.86 15.19
N ARG A 66 2.79 8.44 16.35
CA ARG A 66 2.06 9.69 16.46
C ARG A 66 2.83 10.83 15.78
N PHE A 67 4.13 10.97 16.08
CA PHE A 67 5.00 11.96 15.46
C PHE A 67 5.01 11.85 13.93
N LEU A 68 5.16 10.63 13.37
CA LEU A 68 5.14 10.43 11.92
C LEU A 68 3.79 10.78 11.28
N CYS A 69 2.70 10.55 11.99
CA CYS A 69 1.35 10.88 11.54
C CYS A 69 1.17 12.39 11.50
N GLU A 70 1.47 13.09 12.59
CA GLU A 70 1.38 14.55 12.69
C GLU A 70 2.31 15.24 11.69
N LEU A 71 3.52 14.70 11.51
CA LEU A 71 4.47 15.23 10.50
C LEU A 71 3.93 15.07 9.08
N LYS A 72 3.30 13.94 8.75
CA LYS A 72 2.65 13.75 7.46
C LYS A 72 1.56 14.79 7.24
N ASP A 73 0.67 14.98 8.23
CA ASP A 73 -0.42 15.95 8.13
C ASP A 73 0.10 17.38 7.96
N MET A 74 1.16 17.75 8.68
CA MET A 74 1.79 19.08 8.56
C MET A 74 2.39 19.29 7.16
N LEU A 75 3.08 18.28 6.61
CA LEU A 75 3.66 18.33 5.27
C LEU A 75 2.55 18.44 4.19
N ASP A 76 1.46 17.72 4.39
CA ASP A 76 0.34 17.75 3.45
C ASP A 76 -0.47 19.06 3.56
N TYR A 77 -0.64 19.61 4.76
CA TYR A 77 -1.24 20.92 4.97
C TYR A 77 -0.44 22.03 4.30
N TRP A 78 0.89 21.97 4.42
CA TRP A 78 1.76 23.01 3.84
C TRP A 78 1.81 22.96 2.31
N ASP A 79 2.03 21.79 1.71
CA ASP A 79 2.35 21.70 0.28
C ASP A 79 1.88 20.41 -0.40
N ASN A 80 0.90 19.71 0.15
CA ASN A 80 0.39 18.44 -0.39
C ASN A 80 1.52 17.43 -0.74
N VAL A 81 2.53 17.35 0.13
CA VAL A 81 3.78 16.62 -0.13
C VAL A 81 3.54 15.15 -0.45
N THR A 82 2.60 14.50 0.24
CA THR A 82 2.23 13.10 -0.03
C THR A 82 1.69 12.94 -1.45
N TYR A 83 0.82 13.81 -1.90
CA TYR A 83 0.21 13.72 -3.24
C TYR A 83 1.21 14.01 -4.35
N LYS A 84 2.09 15.01 -4.18
CA LYS A 84 3.20 15.28 -5.11
C LYS A 84 4.12 14.09 -5.24
N TYR A 85 4.49 13.48 -4.11
CA TYR A 85 5.31 12.28 -4.07
C TYR A 85 4.64 11.09 -4.79
N LEU A 86 3.37 10.80 -4.49
CA LEU A 86 2.65 9.68 -5.10
C LEU A 86 2.49 9.88 -6.61
N LYS A 87 2.13 11.11 -7.04
CA LYS A 87 2.05 11.47 -8.45
C LYS A 87 3.37 11.17 -9.17
N GLU A 88 4.50 11.66 -8.63
CA GLU A 88 5.83 11.38 -9.18
C GLU A 88 6.10 9.87 -9.31
N LYS A 89 5.74 9.07 -8.28
CA LYS A 89 5.98 7.62 -8.30
C LYS A 89 5.09 6.89 -9.31
N ILE A 90 3.83 7.27 -9.41
CA ILE A 90 2.91 6.71 -10.41
C ILE A 90 3.43 7.02 -11.82
N GLU A 91 3.74 8.28 -12.11
CA GLU A 91 4.24 8.71 -13.42
C GLU A 91 5.59 8.05 -13.77
N LYS A 92 6.50 7.94 -12.78
CA LYS A 92 7.77 7.25 -12.96
C LYS A 92 7.57 5.80 -13.40
N VAL A 93 6.73 5.03 -12.70
CA VAL A 93 6.48 3.61 -13.04
C VAL A 93 5.72 3.49 -14.36
N TYR A 94 4.74 4.38 -14.60
CA TYR A 94 4.01 4.41 -15.87
C TYR A 94 4.92 4.57 -17.08
N ASN A 95 5.93 5.44 -16.99
CA ASN A 95 6.85 5.77 -18.06
C ASN A 95 8.00 4.77 -18.26
N TYR A 96 8.14 3.74 -17.42
CA TYR A 96 9.12 2.70 -17.68
C TYR A 96 8.75 1.92 -18.95
N THR A 97 9.70 1.79 -19.89
CA THR A 97 9.49 1.11 -21.19
C THR A 97 10.13 -0.26 -21.27
N THR A 98 11.00 -0.60 -20.31
CA THR A 98 11.80 -1.84 -20.30
C THR A 98 11.01 -3.08 -19.91
N PHE A 99 9.83 -2.90 -19.30
CA PHE A 99 9.01 -3.98 -18.77
C PHE A 99 7.67 -4.05 -19.51
N ASP A 100 7.29 -5.27 -19.90
CA ASP A 100 6.00 -5.52 -20.57
C ASP A 100 4.82 -5.32 -19.62
N ARG A 101 5.04 -5.65 -18.35
CA ARG A 101 4.06 -5.55 -17.27
C ARG A 101 4.58 -4.70 -16.13
N LYS A 102 3.73 -3.85 -15.61
CA LYS A 102 4.05 -2.98 -14.48
C LYS A 102 2.94 -3.05 -13.44
N ILE A 103 3.30 -3.39 -12.22
CA ILE A 103 2.39 -3.44 -11.07
C ILE A 103 2.93 -2.49 -10.00
N LEU A 104 2.07 -1.58 -9.56
CA LEU A 104 2.41 -0.61 -8.54
C LEU A 104 1.52 -0.80 -7.32
N PHE A 105 2.10 -1.13 -6.18
CA PHE A 105 1.43 -1.15 -4.89
C PHE A 105 1.65 0.17 -4.15
N LEU A 106 0.55 0.84 -3.81
CA LEU A 106 0.55 2.06 -3.00
C LEU A 106 -0.05 1.76 -1.63
N HIS A 107 0.79 1.78 -0.61
CA HIS A 107 0.36 1.57 0.77
C HIS A 107 -0.27 2.86 1.29
N ALA A 108 -1.59 2.86 1.47
CA ALA A 108 -2.36 3.97 2.02
C ALA A 108 -3.27 3.47 3.15
N ARG A 109 -3.41 4.26 4.22
CA ARG A 109 -4.29 3.95 5.36
C ARG A 109 -5.45 4.91 5.48
N GLU A 110 -5.23 6.16 5.14
CA GLU A 110 -6.21 7.23 5.28
C GLU A 110 -7.15 7.25 4.08
N ASP A 111 -8.44 7.40 4.33
CA ASP A 111 -9.48 7.42 3.31
C ASP A 111 -9.24 8.54 2.29
N LYS A 112 -8.74 9.71 2.75
CA LYS A 112 -8.38 10.83 1.89
C LYS A 112 -7.30 10.47 0.85
N ASP A 113 -6.28 9.71 1.26
CA ASP A 113 -5.20 9.27 0.36
C ASP A 113 -5.74 8.29 -0.67
N ILE A 114 -6.56 7.32 -0.23
CA ILE A 114 -7.17 6.31 -1.09
C ILE A 114 -8.08 6.98 -2.13
N ALA A 115 -8.92 7.92 -1.70
CA ALA A 115 -9.81 8.66 -2.59
C ALA A 115 -9.02 9.45 -3.64
N TRP A 116 -7.98 10.16 -3.24
CA TRP A 116 -7.14 10.93 -4.14
C TRP A 116 -6.43 10.04 -5.18
N ILE A 117 -5.86 8.90 -4.75
CA ILE A 117 -5.18 7.96 -5.67
C ILE A 117 -6.18 7.42 -6.71
N LYS A 118 -7.37 7.01 -6.27
CA LYS A 118 -8.43 6.52 -7.18
C LYS A 118 -8.81 7.57 -8.21
N GLU A 119 -9.05 8.80 -7.76
CA GLU A 119 -9.41 9.92 -8.63
C GLU A 119 -8.29 10.23 -9.63
N TYR A 120 -7.04 10.28 -9.18
CA TYR A 120 -5.89 10.53 -10.03
C TYR A 120 -5.73 9.44 -11.11
N CYS A 121 -5.82 8.17 -10.72
CA CYS A 121 -5.74 7.06 -11.66
C CYS A 121 -6.90 7.09 -12.67
N HIS A 122 -8.12 7.37 -12.22
CA HIS A 122 -9.29 7.49 -13.08
C HIS A 122 -9.11 8.60 -14.13
N LYS A 123 -8.68 9.80 -13.72
CA LYS A 123 -8.40 10.93 -14.63
C LYS A 123 -7.33 10.62 -15.69
N LYS A 124 -6.41 9.70 -15.37
CA LYS A 124 -5.33 9.27 -16.28
C LYS A 124 -5.67 8.01 -17.10
N GLY A 125 -6.84 7.42 -16.92
CA GLY A 125 -7.19 6.14 -17.54
C GLY A 125 -6.33 4.97 -17.06
N ILE A 126 -5.78 5.04 -15.85
CA ILE A 126 -4.95 4.01 -15.24
C ILE A 126 -5.84 3.04 -14.47
N TYR A 127 -5.66 1.74 -14.72
CA TYR A 127 -6.33 0.70 -13.93
C TYR A 127 -5.96 0.80 -12.45
N CYS A 128 -6.96 0.90 -11.58
CA CYS A 128 -6.73 1.08 -10.14
C CYS A 128 -7.77 0.30 -9.34
N LYS A 129 -7.30 -0.55 -8.42
CA LYS A 129 -8.12 -1.36 -7.51
C LYS A 129 -7.63 -1.23 -6.06
N THR A 130 -8.51 -1.52 -5.12
CA THR A 130 -8.25 -1.44 -3.68
C THR A 130 -8.18 -2.83 -3.07
N ILE A 131 -7.19 -3.04 -2.18
CA ILE A 131 -6.97 -4.29 -1.47
C ILE A 131 -6.95 -4.01 0.03
N LYS A 132 -7.74 -4.74 0.81
CA LYS A 132 -7.61 -4.78 2.26
C LYS A 132 -6.93 -6.07 2.67
N VAL A 133 -5.81 -5.96 3.40
CA VAL A 133 -5.21 -7.12 4.08
C VAL A 133 -5.68 -7.08 5.52
N ASP A 134 -6.60 -7.98 5.85
CA ASP A 134 -7.23 -8.08 7.17
C ASP A 134 -6.54 -9.12 8.03
N ARG A 135 -6.16 -8.72 9.23
CA ARG A 135 -5.62 -9.59 10.26
C ARG A 135 -6.29 -9.26 11.59
N LYS A 136 -7.04 -10.22 12.13
CA LYS A 136 -7.56 -10.10 13.48
C LYS A 136 -6.37 -10.06 14.43
N VAL A 137 -6.10 -8.89 15.00
CA VAL A 137 -5.02 -8.73 15.98
C VAL A 137 -5.45 -9.49 17.22
N LEU A 138 -4.69 -10.52 17.58
CA LEU A 138 -4.92 -11.29 18.80
C LEU A 138 -4.66 -10.46 20.07
N ASP A 139 -4.04 -9.30 19.94
CA ASP A 139 -3.65 -8.45 21.05
C ASP A 139 -4.55 -7.23 21.16
N LYS A 140 -5.59 -7.34 22.01
CA LYS A 140 -6.51 -6.23 22.33
C LYS A 140 -5.80 -5.04 23.01
N ASN A 141 -4.55 -5.17 23.40
CA ASN A 141 -3.77 -4.15 24.11
C ASN A 141 -2.95 -3.24 23.19
N SER A 142 -2.89 -3.50 21.90
CA SER A 142 -2.18 -2.63 20.94
C SER A 142 -3.07 -1.49 20.43
N LYS A 143 -3.58 -0.63 21.32
CA LYS A 143 -4.08 0.68 20.90
C LYS A 143 -2.89 1.51 20.44
N TYR A 144 -2.63 1.53 19.15
CA TYR A 144 -1.51 2.27 18.55
C TYR A 144 -1.72 3.79 18.54
N GLY A 145 -2.77 4.32 19.12
CA GLY A 145 -2.94 5.72 19.46
C GLY A 145 -2.70 6.73 18.34
N ASN A 146 -2.86 6.32 17.07
CA ASN A 146 -2.78 7.23 15.94
C ASN A 146 -4.01 7.08 15.05
N HIS A 147 -4.50 8.20 14.51
CA HIS A 147 -5.73 8.24 13.71
C HIS A 147 -5.67 7.40 12.43
N ALA A 148 -4.49 7.19 11.83
CA ALA A 148 -4.37 6.41 10.59
C ALA A 148 -4.65 4.90 10.80
N ASP A 149 -4.39 4.35 11.99
CA ASP A 149 -4.79 2.97 12.33
C ASP A 149 -6.27 2.91 12.75
N ASP A 150 -6.79 3.97 13.35
CA ASP A 150 -8.22 4.11 13.69
C ASP A 150 -9.06 4.22 12.41
N ASP A 151 -8.61 4.94 11.38
CA ASP A 151 -9.28 5.08 10.10
C ASP A 151 -9.45 3.74 9.40
N VAL A 152 -8.44 2.86 9.45
CA VAL A 152 -8.54 1.50 8.86
C VAL A 152 -9.70 0.71 9.46
N SER A 153 -10.00 0.87 10.74
CA SER A 153 -11.06 0.16 11.44
C SER A 153 -12.45 0.77 11.22
N LYS A 154 -12.51 2.08 10.94
CA LYS A 154 -13.74 2.87 10.77
C LYS A 154 -14.07 3.21 9.32
N SER A 155 -13.15 2.86 8.39
CA SER A 155 -13.28 3.18 6.98
C SER A 155 -14.57 2.62 6.39
N GLY A 156 -15.36 3.49 5.75
CA GLY A 156 -16.52 3.12 4.94
C GLY A 156 -16.16 2.65 3.53
N ILE A 157 -14.88 2.45 3.23
CA ILE A 157 -14.41 2.06 1.89
C ILE A 157 -14.84 0.63 1.59
N VAL A 158 -15.51 0.44 0.47
CA VAL A 158 -15.72 -0.87 -0.14
C VAL A 158 -14.47 -1.23 -0.94
N TYR A 159 -13.79 -2.30 -0.52
CA TYR A 159 -12.58 -2.78 -1.17
C TYR A 159 -12.90 -3.75 -2.30
N ASP A 160 -12.16 -3.66 -3.41
CA ASP A 160 -12.28 -4.60 -4.53
C ASP A 160 -11.82 -6.02 -4.11
N TYR A 161 -10.83 -6.10 -3.23
CA TYR A 161 -10.29 -7.35 -2.68
C TYR A 161 -10.12 -7.28 -1.17
N VAL A 162 -10.51 -8.34 -0.48
CA VAL A 162 -10.24 -8.54 0.95
C VAL A 162 -9.44 -9.83 1.10
N ILE A 163 -8.25 -9.72 1.67
CA ILE A 163 -7.30 -10.83 1.88
C ILE A 163 -7.22 -11.11 3.38
N ASN A 164 -7.66 -12.28 3.79
CA ASN A 164 -7.63 -12.70 5.18
C ASN A 164 -6.26 -13.26 5.56
N ASN A 165 -5.61 -12.66 6.56
CA ASN A 165 -4.32 -13.10 7.09
C ASN A 165 -4.45 -13.50 8.57
N ASN A 166 -5.43 -14.35 8.88
CA ASN A 166 -5.72 -14.80 10.26
C ASN A 166 -5.10 -16.16 10.60
N GLY A 167 -4.48 -16.82 9.64
CA GLY A 167 -3.88 -18.15 9.76
C GLY A 167 -2.37 -18.16 9.65
N ALA A 168 -1.83 -19.32 9.34
CA ALA A 168 -0.42 -19.50 9.06
C ALA A 168 0.00 -18.83 7.74
N LYS A 169 1.31 -18.68 7.49
CA LYS A 169 1.84 -18.08 6.24
C LYS A 169 1.37 -18.84 4.98
N VAL A 170 1.20 -20.15 5.09
CA VAL A 170 0.69 -21.00 3.99
C VAL A 170 -0.74 -20.61 3.63
N ASP A 171 -1.57 -20.26 4.62
CA ASP A 171 -2.96 -19.86 4.39
C ASP A 171 -3.01 -18.50 3.69
N LEU A 172 -2.15 -17.56 4.08
CA LEU A 172 -2.01 -16.29 3.36
C LEU A 172 -1.59 -16.50 1.90
N THR A 173 -0.70 -17.45 1.63
CA THR A 173 -0.29 -17.76 0.26
C THR A 173 -1.48 -18.23 -0.57
N LYS A 174 -2.29 -19.17 -0.05
CA LYS A 174 -3.51 -19.64 -0.73
C LYS A 174 -4.50 -18.50 -0.96
N GLU A 175 -4.71 -17.65 0.05
CA GLU A 175 -5.57 -16.47 -0.04
C GLU A 175 -5.13 -15.52 -1.16
N VAL A 176 -3.83 -15.23 -1.25
CA VAL A 176 -3.28 -14.33 -2.28
C VAL A 176 -3.48 -14.91 -3.67
N TYR A 177 -3.21 -16.21 -3.87
CA TYR A 177 -3.40 -16.85 -5.18
C TYR A 177 -4.89 -16.88 -5.57
N ASN A 178 -5.76 -17.40 -4.70
CA ASN A 178 -7.16 -17.64 -5.03
C ASN A 178 -8.00 -16.35 -5.11
N ASN A 179 -7.76 -15.41 -4.20
CA ASN A 179 -8.59 -14.22 -4.05
C ASN A 179 -8.02 -12.96 -4.72
N PHE A 180 -6.80 -13.03 -5.25
CA PHE A 180 -6.20 -11.91 -5.96
C PHE A 180 -5.57 -12.32 -7.29
N ILE A 181 -4.53 -13.16 -7.30
CA ILE A 181 -3.73 -13.42 -8.51
C ILE A 181 -4.58 -14.04 -9.63
N TYR A 182 -5.38 -15.06 -9.32
CA TYR A 182 -6.26 -15.70 -10.31
C TYR A 182 -7.45 -14.81 -10.69
N LYS A 183 -8.02 -14.04 -9.76
CA LYS A 183 -9.13 -13.13 -10.06
C LYS A 183 -8.71 -11.92 -10.90
N GLU A 184 -7.47 -11.45 -10.72
CA GLU A 184 -6.88 -10.36 -11.52
C GLU A 184 -6.27 -10.85 -12.82
N ASP A 185 -6.22 -12.16 -13.02
CA ASP A 185 -5.66 -12.78 -14.22
C ASP A 185 -4.23 -12.29 -14.51
N LEU A 186 -3.41 -12.27 -13.45
CA LEU A 186 -2.07 -11.71 -13.55
C LEU A 186 -1.12 -12.56 -14.40
N PHE A 187 -1.50 -13.78 -14.76
CA PHE A 187 -0.66 -14.69 -15.56
C PHE A 187 -0.96 -14.65 -17.06
N GLN A 188 -2.05 -14.06 -17.50
CA GLN A 188 -2.38 -13.84 -18.91
C GLN A 188 -1.86 -12.47 -19.35
#